data_30a8ecaae922db73828340e16018dee8
#
_entry.id   30a8ecaae922db73828340e16018dee8
#
_cell.length_a   1.000
_cell.length_b   1.000
_cell.length_c   1.000
_cell.angle_alpha   90.00
_cell.angle_beta   90.00
_cell.angle_gamma   90.00
#
_symmetry.space_group_name_H-M   'P 1'
#
loop_
_entity.id
_entity.type
_entity.pdbx_description
1 polymer ?
#
loop_
_entity_poly.entity_id
_entity_poly.type
_entity_poly.pdbx_seq_one_letter_code
_entity_poly.pdbx_strand_id
1 'polypeptide(L)'
;MNTATTFSDRRASDVIALFRAAAESMRSAPNREGCISKIPSQGRLLATGDLHDNPMHYAKVVSLAALDADPDHHVILQELIHGERTMNGLD
;
A
#
# COMPACT_ATOMS: atom_id res chain seq x y z
N MET A 1 26.48 1.49 -3.82
CA MET A 1 26.05 0.18 -3.42
C MET A 1 25.23 0.21 -2.14
N ASN A 2 24.18 -0.42 -2.20
CA ASN A 2 23.25 -0.40 -1.10
C ASN A 2 23.48 -1.60 -0.18
N THR A 3 23.83 -1.31 1.05
CA THR A 3 23.95 -2.33 2.06
C THR A 3 22.78 -2.27 3.02
N ALA A 4 21.64 -1.91 2.48
CA ALA A 4 20.46 -1.73 3.31
C ALA A 4 20.17 -2.98 4.12
N THR A 5 19.82 -2.78 5.36
CA THR A 5 19.34 -3.82 6.22
C THR A 5 18.04 -4.35 5.65
N THR A 6 17.92 -5.66 5.55
CA THR A 6 16.67 -6.27 5.11
C THR A 6 15.59 -6.00 6.15
N PHE A 7 14.44 -5.54 5.68
CA PHE A 7 13.28 -5.35 6.54
C PHE A 7 12.86 -6.68 7.16
N SER A 8 12.50 -6.63 8.43
CA SER A 8 11.95 -7.79 9.12
C SER A 8 10.71 -7.39 9.90
N ASP A 9 9.61 -8.05 9.63
CA ASP A 9 8.36 -7.84 10.36
C ASP A 9 8.42 -8.37 11.80
N ARG A 10 9.51 -9.03 12.14
CA ARG A 10 9.74 -9.54 13.50
C ARG A 10 10.56 -8.59 14.36
N ARG A 11 11.10 -7.52 13.78
CA ARG A 11 11.82 -6.51 14.53
C ARG A 11 10.94 -5.30 14.75
N ALA A 12 10.69 -4.98 16.01
CA ALA A 12 9.84 -3.84 16.37
C ALA A 12 10.36 -2.54 15.77
N SER A 13 11.69 -2.35 15.74
CA SER A 13 12.27 -1.13 15.16
C SER A 13 11.97 -1.00 13.68
N ASP A 14 11.97 -2.10 12.94
CA ASP A 14 11.65 -2.08 11.51
C ASP A 14 10.18 -1.77 11.28
N VAL A 15 9.30 -2.33 12.09
CA VAL A 15 7.87 -2.10 11.97
C VAL A 15 7.54 -0.65 12.31
N ILE A 16 8.13 -0.12 13.39
CA ILE A 16 7.92 1.27 13.78
C ILE A 16 8.41 2.21 12.68
N ALA A 17 9.57 1.95 12.12
CA ALA A 17 10.12 2.79 11.07
C ALA A 17 9.23 2.77 9.83
N LEU A 18 8.68 1.61 9.49
CA LEU A 18 7.77 1.49 8.35
C LEU A 18 6.50 2.29 8.58
N PHE A 19 5.89 2.17 9.75
CA PHE A 19 4.67 2.93 10.05
C PHE A 19 4.92 4.44 10.06
N ARG A 20 6.06 4.86 10.59
CA ARG A 20 6.41 6.28 10.58
C ARG A 20 6.60 6.80 9.17
N ALA A 21 7.29 6.05 8.33
CA ALA A 21 7.49 6.43 6.94
C ALA A 21 6.16 6.51 6.19
N ALA A 22 5.29 5.53 6.41
CA ALA A 22 3.97 5.52 5.78
C ALA A 22 3.14 6.72 6.21
N ALA A 23 3.11 7.01 7.52
CA ALA A 23 2.37 8.16 8.03
C ALA A 23 2.89 9.47 7.45
N GLU A 24 4.21 9.62 7.33
CA GLU A 24 4.80 10.82 6.76
C GLU A 24 4.46 10.96 5.29
N SER A 25 4.52 9.87 4.53
CA SER A 25 4.12 9.89 3.13
C SER A 25 2.67 10.32 2.96
N MET A 26 1.79 9.85 3.84
CA MET A 26 0.39 10.23 3.80
C MET A 26 0.17 11.70 4.14
N ARG A 27 0.90 12.20 5.15
CA ARG A 27 0.77 13.60 5.55
C ARG A 27 1.29 14.56 4.49
N SER A 28 2.34 14.18 3.77
CA SER A 28 2.97 15.05 2.78
C SER A 28 2.44 14.84 1.37
N ALA A 29 1.44 13.99 1.19
CA ALA A 29 0.86 13.75 -0.13
C ALA A 29 0.25 15.04 -0.67
N PRO A 30 0.63 15.47 -1.89
CA PRO A 30 0.26 16.80 -2.39
C PRO A 30 -1.23 16.96 -2.65
N ASN A 31 -1.94 15.88 -2.91
CA ASN A 31 -3.36 15.95 -3.27
C ASN A 31 -4.27 15.61 -2.10
N ARG A 32 -3.72 15.63 -0.89
CA ARG A 32 -4.49 15.23 0.29
C ARG A 32 -4.88 16.44 1.11
N GLU A 33 -6.16 16.50 1.47
CA GLU A 33 -6.69 17.48 2.41
C GLU A 33 -7.43 16.72 3.51
N GLY A 34 -6.85 16.66 4.71
CA GLY A 34 -7.40 15.88 5.80
C GLY A 34 -7.45 14.40 5.43
N CYS A 35 -8.64 13.83 5.41
CA CYS A 35 -8.83 12.43 5.04
C CYS A 35 -9.33 12.27 3.60
N ILE A 36 -9.28 13.34 2.81
CA ILE A 36 -9.74 13.32 1.43
C ILE A 36 -8.53 13.42 0.51
N SER A 37 -8.41 12.48 -0.43
CA SER A 37 -7.41 12.56 -1.48
C SER A 37 -8.09 13.00 -2.76
N LYS A 38 -7.59 14.08 -3.35
CA LYS A 38 -8.15 14.63 -4.60
C LYS A 38 -7.34 14.09 -5.77
N ILE A 39 -8.02 13.47 -6.70
CA ILE A 39 -7.39 12.88 -7.87
C ILE A 39 -7.71 13.77 -9.07
N PRO A 40 -6.70 14.17 -9.86
CA PRO A 40 -6.94 14.98 -11.04
C PRO A 40 -7.74 14.22 -12.08
N SER A 41 -8.35 14.95 -13.01
CA SER A 41 -9.18 14.36 -14.04
C SER A 41 -8.37 13.71 -15.16
N GLN A 42 -7.06 13.78 -15.10
CA GLN A 42 -6.15 13.18 -16.07
C GLN A 42 -5.48 11.96 -15.48
N GLY A 43 -5.06 11.04 -16.33
CA GLY A 43 -4.29 9.89 -15.91
C GLY A 43 -5.13 8.62 -15.87
N ARG A 44 -4.74 7.73 -14.97
CA ARG A 44 -5.37 6.42 -14.86
C ARG A 44 -5.73 6.13 -13.42
N LEU A 45 -6.89 5.56 -13.21
CA LEU A 45 -7.34 5.14 -11.90
C LEU A 45 -7.75 3.67 -11.98
N LEU A 46 -7.09 2.85 -11.18
CA LEU A 46 -7.46 1.45 -11.02
C LEU A 46 -8.14 1.30 -9.67
N ALA A 47 -9.39 0.92 -9.66
CA ALA A 47 -10.12 0.67 -8.42
C ALA A 47 -10.38 -0.82 -8.31
N THR A 48 -10.12 -1.38 -7.14
CA THR A 48 -10.29 -2.80 -6.91
C THR A 48 -11.56 -3.08 -6.12
N GLY A 49 -12.02 -4.32 -6.21
CA GLY A 49 -12.92 -4.86 -5.22
C GLY A 49 -12.13 -5.28 -3.98
N ASP A 50 -12.77 -6.04 -3.11
CA ASP A 50 -12.17 -6.49 -1.86
C ASP A 50 -11.03 -7.46 -2.12
N LEU A 51 -9.87 -7.22 -1.51
CA LEU A 51 -8.69 -8.06 -1.68
C LEU A 51 -8.57 -9.16 -0.63
N HIS A 52 -9.08 -8.92 0.58
CA HIS A 52 -9.16 -9.91 1.66
C HIS A 52 -7.84 -10.62 1.92
N ASP A 53 -6.78 -9.84 2.11
CA ASP A 53 -5.45 -10.38 2.46
C ASP A 53 -4.93 -11.42 1.44
N ASN A 54 -5.20 -11.17 0.17
CA ASN A 54 -4.73 -12.05 -0.91
C ASN A 54 -3.48 -11.46 -1.54
N PRO A 55 -2.28 -11.97 -1.19
CA PRO A 55 -1.04 -11.38 -1.69
C PRO A 55 -0.85 -11.54 -3.19
N MET A 56 -1.42 -12.59 -3.79
CA MET A 56 -1.31 -12.78 -5.24
C MET A 56 -2.14 -11.75 -5.98
N HIS A 57 -3.35 -11.50 -5.53
CA HIS A 57 -4.19 -10.46 -6.12
C HIS A 57 -3.61 -9.08 -5.90
N TYR A 58 -3.07 -8.84 -4.70
CA TYR A 58 -2.42 -7.57 -4.40
C TYR A 58 -1.25 -7.31 -5.36
N ALA A 59 -0.39 -8.29 -5.56
CA ALA A 59 0.75 -8.15 -6.44
C ALA A 59 0.31 -7.87 -7.88
N LYS A 60 -0.75 -8.54 -8.33
CA LYS A 60 -1.28 -8.31 -9.67
C LYS A 60 -1.83 -6.88 -9.81
N VAL A 61 -2.55 -6.41 -8.80
CA VAL A 61 -3.09 -5.04 -8.80
C VAL A 61 -1.97 -4.01 -8.84
N VAL A 62 -0.93 -4.20 -8.02
CA VAL A 62 0.21 -3.28 -8.01
C VAL A 62 0.88 -3.24 -9.39
N SER A 63 1.04 -4.39 -10.02
CA SER A 63 1.62 -4.46 -11.36
C SER A 63 0.75 -3.73 -12.38
N LEU A 64 -0.56 -3.94 -12.34
CA LEU A 64 -1.48 -3.29 -13.27
C LEU A 64 -1.59 -1.79 -13.04
N ALA A 65 -1.49 -1.36 -11.79
CA ALA A 65 -1.59 0.07 -11.46
C ALA A 65 -0.41 0.87 -12.03
N ALA A 66 0.76 0.23 -12.16
CA ALA A 66 1.94 0.84 -12.76
C ALA A 66 2.24 2.22 -12.18
N LEU A 67 2.22 2.31 -10.84
CA LEU A 67 2.36 3.60 -10.16
C LEU A 67 3.71 4.27 -10.42
N ASP A 68 4.74 3.48 -10.72
CA ASP A 68 6.07 4.01 -10.99
C ASP A 68 6.22 4.55 -12.40
N ALA A 69 5.27 4.25 -13.29
CA ALA A 69 5.39 4.64 -14.69
C ALA A 69 4.96 6.09 -14.94
N ASP A 70 4.05 6.61 -14.11
CA ASP A 70 3.49 7.93 -14.32
C ASP A 70 2.91 8.45 -13.02
N PRO A 71 3.20 9.71 -12.63
CA PRO A 71 2.64 10.28 -11.39
C PRO A 71 1.11 10.43 -11.42
N ASP A 72 0.50 10.35 -12.61
CA ASP A 72 -0.95 10.42 -12.74
C ASP A 72 -1.62 9.05 -12.74
N HIS A 73 -0.89 8.00 -12.37
CA HIS A 73 -1.47 6.70 -12.13
C HIS A 73 -1.87 6.59 -10.66
N HIS A 74 -3.10 6.17 -10.43
CA HIS A 74 -3.66 6.06 -9.08
C HIS A 74 -4.32 4.71 -8.90
N VAL A 75 -4.36 4.27 -7.66
CA VAL A 75 -5.02 3.00 -7.32
C VAL A 75 -5.84 3.17 -6.05
N ILE A 76 -7.03 2.58 -6.04
CA ILE A 76 -7.86 2.49 -4.85
C ILE A 76 -7.95 1.02 -4.47
N LEU A 77 -7.50 0.72 -3.26
CA LEU A 77 -7.53 -0.62 -2.70
C LEU A 77 -8.65 -0.72 -1.66
N GLN A 78 -9.32 -1.84 -1.62
CA GLN A 78 -10.39 -2.07 -0.67
C GLN A 78 -10.17 -3.38 0.06
N GLU A 79 -10.54 -3.42 1.34
CA GLU A 79 -10.49 -4.60 2.18
C GLU A 79 -9.14 -5.33 2.02
N LEU A 80 -8.07 -4.58 2.22
CA LEU A 80 -6.72 -5.05 1.92
C LEU A 80 -6.26 -6.15 2.86
N ILE A 81 -6.57 -6.02 4.13
CA ILE A 81 -5.96 -6.82 5.18
C ILE A 81 -6.88 -7.94 5.68
N HIS A 82 -8.14 -7.64 5.86
CA HIS A 82 -9.09 -8.55 6.48
C HIS A 82 -9.29 -9.80 5.63
N GLY A 83 -9.02 -10.96 6.20
CA GLY A 83 -9.17 -12.22 5.49
C GLY A 83 -9.16 -13.38 6.47
N GLU A 84 -9.46 -14.55 5.95
CA GLU A 84 -9.48 -15.77 6.74
C GLU A 84 -8.10 -16.42 6.71
N ARG A 85 -7.15 -15.79 7.39
CA ARG A 85 -5.81 -16.32 7.46
C ARG A 85 -5.57 -16.88 8.85
N THR A 86 -5.12 -18.12 8.93
CA THR A 86 -4.71 -18.69 10.20
C THR A 86 -3.21 -18.48 10.38
N MET A 87 -2.81 -18.35 11.63
CA MET A 87 -1.42 -18.22 11.97
C MET A 87 -1.12 -19.24 13.05
N ASN A 88 -0.22 -20.19 12.75
CA ASN A 88 0.12 -21.28 13.66
C ASN A 88 -1.10 -22.13 14.04
N GLY A 89 -2.02 -22.31 13.09
CA GLY A 89 -3.22 -23.08 13.34
C GLY A 89 -4.31 -22.37 14.12
N LEU A 90 -4.14 -21.07 14.34
CA LEU A 90 -5.13 -20.24 15.02
C LEU A 90 -5.75 -19.26 14.03
N ASP A 91 -7.04 -19.11 14.12
CA ASP A 91 -7.76 -18.12 13.31
C ASP A 91 -7.74 -16.74 13.95
#